data_224bb34c283b78a603a2800497df6caf
#
_entry.id   224bb34c283b78a603a2800497df6caf
#
_cell.length_a   1.000
_cell.length_b   1.000
_cell.length_c   1.000
_cell.angle_alpha   90.00
_cell.angle_beta   90.00
_cell.angle_gamma   90.00
#
_symmetry.space_group_name_H-M   'P 1'
#
loop_
_entity.id
_entity.type
_entity.pdbx_description
1 polymer ?
#
loop_
_entity_poly.entity_id
_entity_poly.type
_entity_poly.pdbx_seq_one_letter_code
_entity_poly.pdbx_strand_id
1 'polypeptide(L)'
;METQLTAALDQLHHALEQLRDGSLLTRDFCHLARAHEVLLGALPERYQTVWLGLIDRMESSALFTEESCSFSQTELIDSLSIWLDKAQRLLEA
;
A
#
# COMPACT_ATOMS: atom_id res chain seq x y z
N MET A 1 10.50 -17.25 7.63
CA MET A 1 10.30 -15.83 7.84
C MET A 1 10.25 -15.04 6.58
N GLU A 2 11.24 -15.23 5.72
CA GLU A 2 11.23 -14.52 4.45
C GLU A 2 10.01 -14.87 3.62
N THR A 3 9.57 -16.11 3.72
CA THR A 3 8.41 -16.54 2.95
C THR A 3 7.16 -15.76 3.35
N GLN A 4 6.99 -15.49 4.65
CA GLN A 4 5.85 -14.71 5.09
C GLN A 4 5.91 -13.29 4.59
N LEU A 5 7.09 -12.71 4.58
CA LEU A 5 7.25 -11.34 4.13
C LEU A 5 6.99 -11.24 2.63
N THR A 6 7.49 -12.21 1.87
CA THR A 6 7.26 -12.24 0.45
C THR A 6 5.78 -12.41 0.14
N ALA A 7 5.12 -13.28 0.89
CA ALA A 7 3.69 -13.49 0.68
C ALA A 7 2.90 -12.23 1.00
N ALA A 8 3.31 -11.51 2.04
CA ALA A 8 2.64 -10.27 2.40
C ALA A 8 2.81 -9.24 1.30
N LEU A 9 4.01 -9.13 0.73
CA LEU A 9 4.25 -8.22 -0.37
C LEU A 9 3.40 -8.59 -1.59
N ASP A 10 3.33 -9.88 -1.87
CA ASP A 10 2.52 -10.35 -3.00
C ASP A 10 1.06 -9.99 -2.80
N GLN A 11 0.55 -10.18 -1.58
CA GLN A 11 -0.82 -9.83 -1.29
C GLN A 11 -1.07 -8.33 -1.49
N LEU A 12 -0.14 -7.52 -1.06
CA LEU A 12 -0.28 -6.08 -1.22
C LEU A 12 -0.20 -5.67 -2.67
N HIS A 13 0.70 -6.28 -3.44
CA HIS A 13 0.77 -6.02 -4.87
C HIS A 13 -0.55 -6.37 -5.55
N HIS A 14 -1.08 -7.53 -5.21
CA HIS A 14 -2.32 -7.98 -5.80
C HIS A 14 -3.47 -7.06 -5.43
N ALA A 15 -3.54 -6.67 -4.15
CA ALA A 15 -4.57 -5.77 -3.70
C ALA A 15 -4.46 -4.41 -4.38
N LEU A 16 -3.23 -3.96 -4.61
CA LEU A 16 -3.01 -2.69 -5.28
C LEU A 16 -3.52 -2.73 -6.72
N GLU A 17 -3.29 -3.85 -7.40
CA GLU A 17 -3.82 -4.01 -8.75
C GLU A 17 -5.34 -4.01 -8.75
N GLN A 18 -5.94 -4.65 -7.78
CA GLN A 18 -7.40 -4.63 -7.66
C GLN A 18 -7.91 -3.25 -7.37
N LEU A 19 -7.17 -2.49 -6.59
CA LEU A 19 -7.54 -1.11 -6.30
C LEU A 19 -7.48 -0.28 -7.57
N ARG A 20 -6.43 -0.46 -8.37
CA ARG A 20 -6.25 0.25 -9.63
C ARG A 20 -7.36 -0.12 -10.61
N ASP A 21 -7.78 -1.36 -10.56
CA ASP A 21 -8.79 -1.91 -11.44
C ASP A 21 -10.20 -1.48 -11.06
N GLY A 22 -10.38 -1.07 -9.81
CA GLY A 22 -11.70 -0.73 -9.31
C GLY A 22 -12.41 -1.89 -8.63
N SER A 23 -11.74 -3.03 -8.53
CA SER A 23 -12.33 -4.21 -7.90
C SER A 23 -12.32 -4.13 -6.39
N LEU A 24 -11.39 -3.33 -5.83
CA LEU A 24 -11.24 -3.22 -4.40
C LEU A 24 -11.46 -1.78 -3.98
N LEU A 25 -12.20 -1.58 -2.90
CA LEU A 25 -12.46 -0.24 -2.42
C LEU A 25 -11.23 0.31 -1.70
N THR A 26 -11.06 1.61 -1.79
CA THR A 26 -9.94 2.27 -1.13
C THR A 26 -9.91 1.98 0.36
N ARG A 27 -11.08 2.03 0.99
CA ARG A 27 -11.19 1.77 2.42
C ARG A 27 -10.71 0.35 2.75
N ASP A 28 -11.10 -0.61 1.93
CA ASP A 28 -10.72 -1.99 2.16
C ASP A 28 -9.22 -2.18 1.98
N PHE A 29 -8.65 -1.52 1.00
CA PHE A 29 -7.21 -1.59 0.78
C PHE A 29 -6.46 -1.02 1.98
N CYS A 30 -6.90 0.12 2.48
CA CYS A 30 -6.25 0.74 3.63
C CYS A 30 -6.31 -0.16 4.85
N HIS A 31 -7.45 -0.80 5.04
CA HIS A 31 -7.62 -1.71 6.16
C HIS A 31 -6.66 -2.89 6.04
N LEU A 32 -6.57 -3.44 4.85
CA LEU A 32 -5.68 -4.56 4.57
C LEU A 32 -4.22 -4.14 4.80
N ALA A 33 -3.88 -2.97 4.32
CA ALA A 33 -2.51 -2.48 4.44
C ALA A 33 -2.08 -2.32 5.89
N ARG A 34 -2.98 -1.84 6.73
CA ARG A 34 -2.66 -1.64 8.13
C ARG A 34 -2.55 -2.95 8.88
N ALA A 35 -3.11 -4.02 8.33
CA ALA A 35 -3.06 -5.33 8.97
C ALA A 35 -1.70 -6.00 8.81
N HIS A 36 -0.84 -5.48 7.94
CA HIS A 36 0.46 -6.10 7.69
C HIS A 36 1.56 -5.49 8.57
N GLU A 37 1.35 -5.57 9.88
CA GLU A 37 2.31 -5.01 10.82
C GLU A 37 3.64 -5.77 10.83
N VAL A 38 3.56 -7.06 10.61
CA VAL A 38 4.79 -7.88 10.60
C VAL A 38 5.72 -7.42 9.49
N LEU A 39 5.14 -7.15 8.33
CA LEU A 39 5.93 -6.67 7.21
C LEU A 39 6.58 -5.32 7.54
N LEU A 40 5.79 -4.41 8.10
CA LEU A 40 6.30 -3.11 8.45
C LEU A 40 7.41 -3.21 9.50
N GLY A 41 7.26 -4.11 10.45
CA GLY A 41 8.27 -4.29 11.48
C GLY A 41 9.58 -4.80 10.94
N ALA A 42 9.57 -5.44 9.78
CA ALA A 42 10.77 -5.96 9.16
C ALA A 42 11.50 -4.92 8.32
N LEU A 43 10.91 -3.75 8.12
CA LEU A 43 11.47 -2.72 7.29
C LEU A 43 12.01 -1.57 8.12
N PRO A 44 12.94 -0.77 7.57
CA PRO A 44 13.44 0.39 8.30
C PRO A 44 12.31 1.36 8.63
N GLU A 45 12.53 2.14 9.66
CA GLU A 45 11.52 3.05 10.15
C GLU A 45 11.06 4.03 9.06
N ARG A 46 11.97 4.49 8.23
CA ARG A 46 11.61 5.42 7.18
C ARG A 46 10.63 4.80 6.19
N TYR A 47 10.74 3.49 5.95
CA TYR A 47 9.80 2.80 5.08
C TYR A 47 8.43 2.74 5.72
N GLN A 48 8.40 2.48 7.02
CA GLN A 48 7.14 2.46 7.75
C GLN A 48 6.47 3.81 7.71
N THR A 49 7.23 4.87 7.93
CA THR A 49 6.68 6.22 7.95
C THR A 49 6.08 6.59 6.60
N VAL A 50 6.79 6.26 5.52
CA VAL A 50 6.29 6.57 4.18
C VAL A 50 5.02 5.77 3.89
N TRP A 51 5.02 4.50 4.23
CA TRP A 51 3.87 3.64 4.00
C TRP A 51 2.63 4.16 4.70
N LEU A 52 2.77 4.43 6.00
CA LEU A 52 1.65 4.91 6.79
C LEU A 52 1.17 6.27 6.31
N GLY A 53 2.10 7.12 5.89
CA GLY A 53 1.73 8.41 5.34
C GLY A 53 0.94 8.30 4.05
N LEU A 54 1.32 7.37 3.18
CA LEU A 54 0.60 7.15 1.94
C LEU A 54 -0.78 6.59 2.20
N ILE A 55 -0.88 5.64 3.12
CA ILE A 55 -2.17 5.07 3.47
C ILE A 55 -3.08 6.12 4.08
N ASP A 56 -2.52 6.96 4.92
CA ASP A 56 -3.28 8.03 5.56
C ASP A 56 -3.83 9.00 4.53
N ARG A 57 -3.02 9.36 3.55
CA ARG A 57 -3.47 10.24 2.48
C ARG A 57 -4.59 9.60 1.67
N MET A 58 -4.46 8.30 1.42
CA MET A 58 -5.45 7.59 0.64
C MET A 58 -6.78 7.56 1.38
N GLU A 59 -6.75 7.34 2.68
CA GLU A 59 -7.96 7.36 3.48
C GLU A 59 -8.61 8.73 3.47
N SER A 60 -7.81 9.77 3.63
CA SER A 60 -8.34 11.14 3.62
C SER A 60 -8.99 11.45 2.29
N SER A 61 -8.35 11.03 1.22
CA SER A 61 -8.88 11.25 -0.11
C SER A 61 -10.22 10.59 -0.30
N ALA A 62 -10.33 9.38 0.20
CA ALA A 62 -11.57 8.62 0.06
C ALA A 62 -12.70 9.24 0.86
N LEU A 63 -12.38 9.89 1.98
CA LEU A 63 -13.40 10.52 2.79
C LEU A 63 -13.94 11.79 2.15
N PHE A 64 -13.09 12.54 1.50
CA PHE A 64 -13.49 13.85 1.01
C PHE A 64 -14.14 13.83 -0.34
N THR A 65 -13.68 12.98 -1.23
CA THR A 65 -14.20 13.02 -2.57
C THR A 65 -14.58 11.68 -3.01
N GLU A 66 -15.73 11.60 -3.60
CA GLU A 66 -16.17 10.38 -4.16
C GLU A 66 -16.01 10.39 -5.62
N GLU A 67 -15.94 11.51 -6.24
CA GLU A 67 -16.03 11.48 -7.66
C GLU A 67 -14.84 12.03 -8.34
N SER A 68 -14.21 13.00 -7.82
CA SER A 68 -13.19 13.66 -8.59
C SER A 68 -11.82 13.24 -8.21
N CYS A 69 -11.68 12.20 -7.49
CA CYS A 69 -10.41 11.89 -6.92
C CYS A 69 -9.55 11.01 -7.77
N SER A 70 -10.00 10.61 -8.91
CA SER A 70 -9.26 9.62 -9.67
C SER A 70 -7.83 10.06 -9.93
N PHE A 71 -7.60 11.33 -10.11
CA PHE A 71 -6.29 11.83 -10.43
C PHE A 71 -5.32 11.65 -9.26
N SER A 72 -5.69 12.18 -8.10
CA SER A 72 -4.85 12.03 -6.90
C SER A 72 -4.69 10.58 -6.51
N GLN A 73 -5.75 9.83 -6.66
CA GLN A 73 -5.70 8.44 -6.27
C GLN A 73 -4.73 7.66 -7.13
N THR A 74 -4.68 7.96 -8.42
CA THR A 74 -3.74 7.30 -9.31
C THR A 74 -2.31 7.59 -8.89
N GLU A 75 -2.02 8.81 -8.50
CA GLU A 75 -0.68 9.15 -8.04
C GLU A 75 -0.32 8.39 -6.77
N LEU A 76 -1.27 8.26 -5.86
CA LEU A 76 -1.03 7.52 -4.63
C LEU A 76 -0.80 6.05 -4.92
N ILE A 77 -1.57 5.49 -5.84
CA ILE A 77 -1.39 4.09 -6.21
C ILE A 77 -0.02 3.88 -6.82
N ASP A 78 0.41 4.79 -7.66
CA ASP A 78 1.74 4.71 -8.26
C ASP A 78 2.82 4.78 -7.19
N SER A 79 2.65 5.67 -6.22
CA SER A 79 3.62 5.78 -5.13
C SER A 79 3.67 4.51 -4.31
N LEU A 80 2.53 3.91 -4.04
CA LEU A 80 2.47 2.67 -3.31
C LEU A 80 3.14 1.54 -4.09
N SER A 81 2.95 1.52 -5.39
CA SER A 81 3.57 0.51 -6.24
C SER A 81 5.09 0.62 -6.18
N ILE A 82 5.60 1.84 -6.26
CA ILE A 82 7.04 2.07 -6.18
C ILE A 82 7.55 1.65 -4.80
N TRP A 83 6.81 1.98 -3.76
CA TRP A 83 7.21 1.62 -2.40
C TRP A 83 7.29 0.11 -2.25
N LEU A 84 6.29 -0.61 -2.76
CA LEU A 84 6.29 -2.06 -2.68
C LEU A 84 7.48 -2.66 -3.42
N ASP A 85 7.79 -2.11 -4.58
CA ASP A 85 8.92 -2.59 -5.36
C ASP A 85 10.23 -2.41 -4.59
N LYS A 86 10.40 -1.25 -3.98
CA LYS A 86 11.61 -0.98 -3.20
C LYS A 86 11.69 -1.85 -1.97
N ALA A 87 10.56 -2.06 -1.31
CA ALA A 87 10.52 -2.89 -0.12
C ALA A 87 10.89 -4.33 -0.47
N GLN A 88 10.39 -4.80 -1.59
CA GLN A 88 10.68 -6.16 -2.03
C GLN A 88 12.17 -6.33 -2.29
N ARG A 89 12.79 -5.37 -2.96
CA ARG A 89 14.21 -5.43 -3.23
C ARG A 89 15.02 -5.41 -1.95
N LEU A 90 14.59 -4.60 -1.00
CA LEU A 90 15.29 -4.51 0.28
C LEU A 90 15.25 -5.84 1.01
N LEU A 91 14.11 -6.50 0.99
CA LEU A 91 13.96 -7.77 1.69
C LEU A 91 14.67 -8.90 0.98
N GLU A 92 14.80 -8.80 -0.33
CA GLU A 92 15.52 -9.81 -1.11
C GLU A 92 17.03 -9.67 -0.96
N ALA A 93 17.48 -8.48 -0.68
CA ALA A 93 18.91 -8.26 -0.48
C ALA A 93 19.33 -8.77 0.88
#